data_3293fd1ef1fd267f275c6b2791ad1cb8
#
_entry.id   3293fd1ef1fd267f275c6b2791ad1cb8
#
_cell.length_a   1.000
_cell.length_b   1.000
_cell.length_c   1.000
_cell.angle_alpha   90.00
_cell.angle_beta   90.00
_cell.angle_gamma   90.00
#
_symmetry.space_group_name_H-M   'P 1'
#
loop_
_entity.id
_entity.type
_entity.pdbx_description
1 polymer ?
#
loop_
_entity_poly.entity_id
_entity_poly.type
_entity_poly.pdbx_seq_one_letter_code
_entity_poly.pdbx_strand_id
1 'polypeptide(L)'
;MKVKNIILLGIVSLLGISYAVAAIDNSAEEVAWVVGDQPIWKSDIEEAYQSMLYEKTPINGDPYCVIPEQLAIEKLYLHQAELDTIEVSESMVMQQVEMTINNYVAQLGSQEKVEQMFNKSLPAIRDMLHEMISNRSRVQQVQQSLVKDIKATPSDVRRYFDKMPEDSIPYVPRKVEVQILTAAPAIPREEIDNVKARLRDYTDRINKGESDFSTLAILYSEDPGSAARGGELGFAGRSTYVPEFAAVAFNLNDPKKVSKIVETEYGYHIIQLIEKRGDRINVRHILLRPRVAEKDLTDAVLRLDSLRTDLIDKKIPFEEAVAVLSNDKDTRNNRGVMVNSNMNSDDYNTARFQMSELPQEIAKEVNNMQPGDISQAFIMKDPKTNQDIVALVRLTARIEGHRANLSDDYQLIKNLCEQSHRQQLLEKWLDKKIADTYTRIEDGWRDCEFSHKGWIKTGTSDK
;
A
#
# COMPACT_ATOMS: atom_id res chain seq x y z
N MET A 1 29.60 -11.44 -3.27
CA MET A 1 29.36 -10.51 -2.14
C MET A 1 27.90 -10.69 -1.73
N LYS A 2 27.62 -11.20 -0.52
CA LYS A 2 26.23 -11.39 -0.08
C LYS A 2 25.61 -10.02 0.19
N VAL A 3 24.61 -9.63 -0.60
CA VAL A 3 23.80 -8.44 -0.34
C VAL A 3 22.97 -8.73 0.90
N LYS A 4 23.25 -8.05 2.01
CA LYS A 4 22.40 -8.09 3.20
C LYS A 4 21.19 -7.20 2.94
N ASN A 5 20.03 -7.83 2.76
CA ASN A 5 18.75 -7.13 2.64
C ASN A 5 18.39 -6.47 3.96
N ILE A 6 18.26 -5.17 3.96
CA ILE A 6 17.58 -4.42 5.02
C ILE A 6 16.08 -4.54 4.73
N ILE A 7 15.37 -5.25 5.60
CA ILE A 7 13.96 -5.59 5.46
C ILE A 7 13.09 -4.39 5.81
N LEU A 8 12.31 -3.94 4.84
CA LEU A 8 11.16 -3.07 5.07
C LEU A 8 10.01 -3.93 5.65
N LEU A 9 9.51 -3.56 6.82
CA LEU A 9 8.41 -4.25 7.51
C LEU A 9 7.13 -4.23 6.68
N GLY A 10 6.71 -5.42 6.22
CA GLY A 10 5.41 -5.68 5.63
C GLY A 10 4.48 -6.35 6.65
N ILE A 11 3.25 -5.88 6.72
CA ILE A 11 2.18 -6.36 7.61
C ILE A 11 1.67 -7.72 7.13
N VAL A 12 1.59 -8.73 8.01
CA VAL A 12 1.04 -10.06 7.71
C VAL A 12 0.00 -10.52 8.73
N SER A 13 -0.98 -11.22 8.20
CA SER A 13 -2.22 -11.75 8.73
C SER A 13 -2.13 -12.78 9.87
N LEU A 14 -3.11 -12.71 10.78
CA LEU A 14 -3.35 -13.55 11.96
C LEU A 14 -3.90 -14.96 11.66
N LEU A 15 -3.40 -15.96 12.37
CA LEU A 15 -4.15 -17.15 12.80
C LEU A 15 -3.66 -17.58 14.20
N GLY A 16 -4.62 -17.77 15.10
CA GLY A 16 -4.37 -17.90 16.53
C GLY A 16 -3.75 -19.20 16.98
N ILE A 17 -2.87 -19.09 17.97
CA ILE A 17 -2.46 -20.19 18.89
C ILE A 17 -2.31 -19.58 20.29
N SER A 18 -3.05 -20.12 21.24
CA SER A 18 -2.92 -19.79 22.67
C SER A 18 -1.62 -20.32 23.23
N TYR A 19 -0.76 -19.45 23.74
CA TYR A 19 0.40 -19.85 24.53
C TYR A 19 0.24 -19.44 26.00
N ALA A 20 0.57 -20.38 26.88
CA ALA A 20 0.66 -20.15 28.30
C ALA A 20 1.75 -19.11 28.60
N VAL A 21 1.37 -18.03 29.24
CA VAL A 21 2.31 -17.03 29.76
C VAL A 21 3.06 -17.68 30.92
N ALA A 22 4.35 -17.95 30.72
CA ALA A 22 5.25 -18.25 31.84
C ALA A 22 5.35 -16.98 32.70
N ALA A 23 5.13 -17.15 34.01
CA ALA A 23 5.28 -16.07 34.98
C ALA A 23 6.68 -15.46 34.85
N ILE A 24 6.77 -14.15 34.63
CA ILE A 24 8.04 -13.41 34.67
C ILE A 24 8.54 -13.51 36.10
N ASP A 25 9.63 -14.22 36.28
CA ASP A 25 10.37 -14.29 37.53
C ASP A 25 10.86 -12.87 37.87
N ASN A 26 10.69 -12.46 39.11
CA ASN A 26 10.98 -11.14 39.63
C ASN A 26 12.51 -10.97 39.85
N SER A 27 13.32 -11.30 38.81
CA SER A 27 14.75 -11.04 38.77
C SER A 27 15.00 -9.56 38.46
N ALA A 28 15.88 -8.94 39.22
CA ALA A 28 16.33 -7.57 38.96
C ALA A 28 16.65 -7.39 37.46
N GLU A 29 16.19 -6.29 36.86
CA GLU A 29 16.48 -5.96 35.47
C GLU A 29 18.01 -6.05 35.24
N GLU A 30 18.40 -6.93 34.32
CA GLU A 30 19.80 -7.16 33.96
C GLU A 30 20.17 -6.26 32.80
N VAL A 31 21.20 -5.44 32.95
CA VAL A 31 21.78 -4.65 31.86
C VAL A 31 22.57 -5.60 30.97
N ALA A 32 22.21 -5.65 29.68
CA ALA A 32 22.95 -6.43 28.69
C ALA A 32 24.07 -5.59 28.04
N TRP A 33 23.75 -4.36 27.64
CA TRP A 33 24.68 -3.43 27.03
C TRP A 33 24.49 -2.02 27.60
N VAL A 34 25.55 -1.17 27.47
CA VAL A 34 25.48 0.28 27.67
C VAL A 34 26.06 0.95 26.43
N VAL A 35 25.32 1.88 25.84
CA VAL A 35 25.74 2.69 24.68
C VAL A 35 25.66 4.17 25.05
N GLY A 36 26.82 4.82 25.16
CA GLY A 36 26.88 6.16 25.78
C GLY A 36 26.49 6.10 27.24
N ASP A 37 25.39 6.75 27.58
CA ASP A 37 24.75 6.77 28.90
C ASP A 37 23.46 5.94 28.96
N GLN A 38 23.09 5.29 27.85
CA GLN A 38 21.83 4.56 27.72
C GLN A 38 22.03 3.05 27.87
N PRO A 39 21.38 2.41 28.87
CA PRO A 39 21.39 0.97 28.99
C PRO A 39 20.46 0.33 27.97
N ILE A 40 20.78 -0.91 27.62
CA ILE A 40 19.89 -1.87 26.94
C ILE A 40 19.68 -2.99 27.94
N TRP A 41 18.41 -3.17 28.31
CA TRP A 41 18.03 -4.16 29.27
C TRP A 41 17.76 -5.51 28.60
N LYS A 42 17.90 -6.58 29.35
CA LYS A 42 17.51 -7.92 28.90
C LYS A 42 16.02 -7.98 28.55
N SER A 43 15.18 -7.24 29.29
CA SER A 43 13.75 -7.09 28.99
C SER A 43 13.50 -6.47 27.60
N ASP A 44 14.29 -5.45 27.19
CA ASP A 44 14.18 -4.83 25.89
C ASP A 44 14.46 -5.83 24.76
N ILE A 45 15.48 -6.68 24.98
CA ILE A 45 15.87 -7.74 24.02
C ILE A 45 14.80 -8.79 23.89
N GLU A 46 14.23 -9.24 25.02
CA GLU A 46 13.15 -10.22 25.02
C GLU A 46 11.86 -9.66 24.35
N GLU A 47 11.49 -8.41 24.67
CA GLU A 47 10.33 -7.76 24.05
C GLU A 47 10.51 -7.62 22.53
N ALA A 48 11.70 -7.20 22.07
CA ALA A 48 12.03 -7.13 20.66
C ALA A 48 12.02 -8.52 19.99
N TYR A 49 12.53 -9.56 20.67
CA TYR A 49 12.51 -10.92 20.16
C TYR A 49 11.09 -11.46 20.02
N GLN A 50 10.22 -11.28 21.01
CA GLN A 50 8.83 -11.67 20.96
C GLN A 50 8.06 -10.94 19.84
N SER A 51 8.33 -9.65 19.64
CA SER A 51 7.77 -8.87 18.54
C SER A 51 8.18 -9.45 17.18
N MET A 52 9.46 -9.76 16.98
CA MET A 52 9.96 -10.35 15.73
C MET A 52 9.37 -11.74 15.46
N LEU A 53 9.21 -12.57 16.50
CA LEU A 53 8.54 -13.87 16.38
C LEU A 53 7.06 -13.72 15.97
N TYR A 54 6.37 -12.77 16.59
CA TYR A 54 4.96 -12.48 16.27
C TYR A 54 4.80 -12.00 14.81
N GLU A 55 5.65 -11.10 14.37
CA GLU A 55 5.68 -10.57 13.01
C GLU A 55 6.23 -11.58 11.98
N LYS A 56 6.70 -12.74 12.43
CA LYS A 56 7.40 -13.74 11.61
C LYS A 56 8.59 -13.15 10.84
N THR A 57 9.23 -12.14 11.42
CA THR A 57 10.43 -11.53 10.85
C THR A 57 11.60 -12.51 10.92
N PRO A 58 12.24 -12.87 9.79
CA PRO A 58 13.35 -13.83 9.83
C PRO A 58 14.57 -13.19 10.52
N ILE A 59 15.11 -13.88 11.51
CA ILE A 59 16.34 -13.50 12.23
C ILE A 59 17.49 -14.32 11.66
N ASN A 60 18.46 -13.64 11.05
CA ASN A 60 19.66 -14.29 10.50
C ASN A 60 20.76 -14.33 11.56
N GLY A 61 20.86 -15.40 12.31
CA GLY A 61 21.84 -15.59 13.37
C GLY A 61 21.19 -15.86 14.73
N ASP A 62 22.02 -15.82 15.79
CA ASP A 62 21.52 -15.92 17.16
C ASP A 62 20.74 -14.64 17.53
N PRO A 63 19.46 -14.76 17.93
CA PRO A 63 18.64 -13.60 18.34
C PRO A 63 19.30 -12.76 19.44
N TYR A 64 19.97 -13.42 20.39
CA TYR A 64 20.63 -12.77 21.53
C TYR A 64 21.96 -12.08 21.16
N CYS A 65 22.42 -12.24 19.92
CA CYS A 65 23.53 -11.47 19.34
C CYS A 65 23.01 -10.37 18.39
N VAL A 66 22.03 -10.69 17.56
CA VAL A 66 21.52 -9.79 16.51
C VAL A 66 20.69 -8.66 17.11
N ILE A 67 19.78 -8.97 18.03
CA ILE A 67 18.85 -7.97 18.59
C ILE A 67 19.55 -6.93 19.44
N PRO A 68 20.46 -7.29 20.40
CA PRO A 68 21.20 -6.28 21.14
C PRO A 68 22.02 -5.34 20.25
N GLU A 69 22.65 -5.86 19.19
CA GLU A 69 23.39 -5.03 18.24
C GLU A 69 22.45 -4.06 17.50
N GLN A 70 21.26 -4.49 17.09
CA GLN A 70 20.27 -3.63 16.45
C GLN A 70 19.78 -2.51 17.38
N LEU A 71 19.48 -2.84 18.64
CA LEU A 71 19.08 -1.87 19.65
C LEU A 71 20.23 -0.87 19.94
N ALA A 72 21.48 -1.36 19.99
CA ALA A 72 22.65 -0.49 20.18
C ALA A 72 22.83 0.49 19.01
N ILE A 73 22.64 0.02 17.77
CA ILE A 73 22.66 0.87 16.56
C ILE A 73 21.55 1.92 16.63
N GLU A 74 20.33 1.54 17.04
CA GLU A 74 19.22 2.49 17.21
C GLU A 74 19.57 3.57 18.22
N LYS A 75 20.15 3.21 19.38
CA LYS A 75 20.60 4.18 20.41
C LYS A 75 21.62 5.17 19.84
N LEU A 76 22.56 4.73 18.99
CA LEU A 76 23.51 5.64 18.33
C LEU A 76 22.83 6.65 17.40
N TYR A 77 21.82 6.24 16.65
CA TYR A 77 21.05 7.14 15.81
C TYR A 77 20.19 8.11 16.63
N LEU A 78 19.56 7.65 17.72
CA LEU A 78 18.78 8.50 18.61
C LEU A 78 19.65 9.54 19.30
N HIS A 79 20.83 9.16 19.78
CA HIS A 79 21.79 10.10 20.32
C HIS A 79 22.22 11.16 19.28
N GLN A 80 22.42 10.75 18.01
CA GLN A 80 22.69 11.71 16.94
C GLN A 80 21.49 12.63 16.68
N ALA A 81 20.26 12.11 16.75
CA ALA A 81 19.04 12.90 16.59
C ALA A 81 18.95 14.01 17.67
N GLU A 82 19.36 13.70 18.90
CA GLU A 82 19.44 14.68 20.00
C GLU A 82 20.49 15.75 19.72
N LEU A 83 21.71 15.35 19.30
CA LEU A 83 22.77 16.29 18.93
C LEU A 83 22.39 17.20 17.77
N ASP A 84 21.68 16.69 16.78
CA ASP A 84 21.23 17.42 15.61
C ASP A 84 19.90 18.17 15.86
N THR A 85 19.35 18.10 17.09
CA THR A 85 18.06 18.71 17.47
C THR A 85 16.93 18.36 16.52
N ILE A 86 16.84 17.08 16.13
CA ILE A 86 15.80 16.60 15.21
C ILE A 86 14.45 16.53 15.92
N GLU A 87 13.52 17.35 15.47
CA GLU A 87 12.14 17.36 15.94
C GLU A 87 11.24 16.59 14.97
N VAL A 88 10.36 15.77 15.51
CA VAL A 88 9.30 15.08 14.75
C VAL A 88 7.98 15.81 14.95
N SER A 89 7.16 15.82 13.89
CA SER A 89 5.83 16.43 13.99
C SER A 89 4.91 15.60 14.88
N GLU A 90 4.58 16.12 16.05
CA GLU A 90 3.69 15.48 17.02
C GLU A 90 2.33 15.08 16.38
N SER A 91 1.77 15.96 15.54
CA SER A 91 0.52 15.69 14.86
C SER A 91 0.61 14.50 13.89
N MET A 92 1.74 14.33 13.20
CA MET A 92 1.96 13.19 12.29
C MET A 92 2.17 11.90 13.09
N VAL A 93 2.93 11.96 14.18
CA VAL A 93 3.12 10.81 15.08
C VAL A 93 1.78 10.34 15.62
N MET A 94 0.98 11.24 16.20
CA MET A 94 -0.34 10.90 16.73
C MET A 94 -1.30 10.36 15.65
N GLN A 95 -1.28 10.92 14.45
CA GLN A 95 -2.07 10.38 13.33
C GLN A 95 -1.67 8.94 13.01
N GLN A 96 -0.37 8.65 13.00
CA GLN A 96 0.13 7.31 12.72
C GLN A 96 -0.18 6.32 13.85
N VAL A 97 -0.10 6.76 15.11
CA VAL A 97 -0.53 5.99 16.29
C VAL A 97 -1.99 5.58 16.15
N GLU A 98 -2.89 6.54 15.89
CA GLU A 98 -4.32 6.26 15.74
C GLU A 98 -4.62 5.34 14.55
N MET A 99 -3.93 5.53 13.42
CA MET A 99 -4.05 4.62 12.27
C MET A 99 -3.61 3.20 12.63
N THR A 100 -2.51 3.05 13.36
CA THR A 100 -1.99 1.75 13.78
C THR A 100 -2.96 1.05 14.73
N ILE A 101 -3.48 1.76 15.73
CA ILE A 101 -4.48 1.24 16.67
C ILE A 101 -5.75 0.81 15.91
N ASN A 102 -6.25 1.67 15.01
CA ASN A 102 -7.45 1.36 14.22
C ASN A 102 -7.25 0.12 13.33
N ASN A 103 -6.04 -0.08 12.79
CA ASN A 103 -5.70 -1.27 12.02
C ASN A 103 -5.72 -2.52 12.92
N TYR A 104 -5.14 -2.47 14.14
CA TYR A 104 -5.21 -3.58 15.08
C TYR A 104 -6.66 -3.89 15.47
N VAL A 105 -7.48 -2.86 15.75
CA VAL A 105 -8.90 -3.03 16.05
C VAL A 105 -9.66 -3.66 14.88
N ALA A 106 -9.37 -3.24 13.65
CA ALA A 106 -10.00 -3.81 12.45
C ALA A 106 -9.61 -5.28 12.23
N GLN A 107 -8.36 -5.65 12.51
CA GLN A 107 -7.88 -7.03 12.37
C GLN A 107 -8.37 -7.96 13.48
N LEU A 108 -8.38 -7.49 14.72
CA LEU A 108 -8.73 -8.28 15.90
C LEU A 108 -10.24 -8.22 16.23
N GLY A 109 -10.95 -7.24 15.70
CA GLY A 109 -12.40 -7.06 15.81
C GLY A 109 -12.86 -6.20 17.00
N SER A 110 -12.00 -5.90 18.00
CA SER A 110 -12.35 -4.97 19.10
C SER A 110 -11.12 -4.41 19.82
N GLN A 111 -11.31 -3.30 20.57
CA GLN A 111 -10.28 -2.68 21.40
C GLN A 111 -9.84 -3.60 22.55
N GLU A 112 -10.77 -4.32 23.17
CA GLU A 112 -10.48 -5.25 24.27
C GLU A 112 -9.53 -6.36 23.82
N LYS A 113 -9.67 -6.84 22.59
CA LYS A 113 -8.75 -7.84 22.03
C LYS A 113 -7.36 -7.27 21.75
N VAL A 114 -7.26 -5.98 21.38
CA VAL A 114 -5.98 -5.29 21.27
C VAL A 114 -5.30 -5.18 22.63
N GLU A 115 -6.03 -4.77 23.68
CA GLU A 115 -5.52 -4.71 25.05
C GLU A 115 -5.07 -6.07 25.58
N GLN A 116 -5.83 -7.12 25.27
CA GLN A 116 -5.45 -8.51 25.62
C GLN A 116 -4.18 -8.96 24.89
N MET A 117 -4.04 -8.63 23.61
CA MET A 117 -2.86 -8.98 22.80
C MET A 117 -1.57 -8.35 23.36
N PHE A 118 -1.63 -7.06 23.69
CA PHE A 118 -0.48 -6.34 24.24
C PHE A 118 -0.33 -6.50 25.76
N ASN A 119 -1.29 -7.10 26.43
CA ASN A 119 -1.37 -7.16 27.90
C ASN A 119 -1.20 -5.77 28.55
N LYS A 120 -1.73 -4.74 27.90
CA LYS A 120 -1.63 -3.33 28.31
C LYS A 120 -2.98 -2.63 28.06
N SER A 121 -3.29 -1.59 28.81
CA SER A 121 -4.45 -0.74 28.51
C SER A 121 -4.25 0.06 27.23
N LEU A 122 -5.35 0.43 26.56
CA LEU A 122 -5.28 1.21 25.31
C LEU A 122 -4.47 2.53 25.44
N PRO A 123 -4.56 3.31 26.54
CA PRO A 123 -3.66 4.44 26.77
C PRO A 123 -2.18 4.03 26.80
N ALA A 124 -1.82 2.96 27.51
CA ALA A 124 -0.44 2.48 27.60
C ALA A 124 0.06 1.96 26.23
N ILE A 125 -0.81 1.34 25.42
CA ILE A 125 -0.50 0.95 24.03
C ILE A 125 -0.24 2.21 23.19
N ARG A 126 -1.04 3.26 23.36
CA ARG A 126 -0.88 4.53 22.66
C ARG A 126 0.47 5.19 22.98
N ASP A 127 0.83 5.23 24.26
CA ASP A 127 2.10 5.80 24.71
C ASP A 127 3.29 4.99 24.16
N MET A 128 3.23 3.67 24.21
CA MET A 128 4.24 2.77 23.64
C MET A 128 4.41 2.98 22.13
N LEU A 129 3.29 3.00 21.38
CA LEU A 129 3.32 3.24 19.94
C LEU A 129 3.82 4.63 19.59
N HIS A 130 3.48 5.64 20.40
CA HIS A 130 3.95 7.01 20.24
C HIS A 130 5.48 7.07 20.37
N GLU A 131 6.04 6.49 21.39
CA GLU A 131 7.49 6.44 21.59
C GLU A 131 8.19 5.71 20.44
N MET A 132 7.71 4.53 20.09
CA MET A 132 8.27 3.71 19.00
C MET A 132 8.23 4.46 17.65
N ILE A 133 7.11 5.08 17.30
CA ILE A 133 6.94 5.81 16.03
C ILE A 133 7.80 7.08 16.03
N SER A 134 7.86 7.80 17.15
CA SER A 134 8.72 8.96 17.33
C SER A 134 10.19 8.61 17.14
N ASN A 135 10.68 7.57 17.82
CA ASN A 135 12.08 7.12 17.75
C ASN A 135 12.42 6.67 16.33
N ARG A 136 11.56 5.85 15.70
CA ARG A 136 11.74 5.45 14.31
C ARG A 136 11.81 6.63 13.35
N SER A 137 10.96 7.63 13.55
CA SER A 137 10.97 8.85 12.72
C SER A 137 12.25 9.65 12.89
N ARG A 138 12.78 9.78 14.12
CA ARG A 138 14.07 10.43 14.40
C ARG A 138 15.22 9.70 13.72
N VAL A 139 15.30 8.38 13.90
CA VAL A 139 16.33 7.54 13.25
C VAL A 139 16.29 7.71 11.74
N GLN A 140 15.11 7.67 11.14
CA GLN A 140 14.95 7.83 9.69
C GLN A 140 15.40 9.23 9.22
N GLN A 141 15.08 10.28 9.97
CA GLN A 141 15.50 11.65 9.62
C GLN A 141 17.02 11.81 9.72
N VAL A 142 17.68 11.23 10.74
CA VAL A 142 19.16 11.20 10.80
C VAL A 142 19.72 10.51 9.58
N GLN A 143 19.26 9.31 9.27
CA GLN A 143 19.74 8.56 8.10
C GLN A 143 19.54 9.35 6.80
N GLN A 144 18.37 9.96 6.60
CA GLN A 144 18.10 10.80 5.43
C GLN A 144 19.01 12.03 5.38
N SER A 145 19.24 12.68 6.53
CA SER A 145 20.15 13.84 6.63
C SER A 145 21.58 13.48 6.23
N LEU A 146 22.07 12.33 6.68
CA LEU A 146 23.41 11.85 6.36
C LEU A 146 23.61 11.57 4.86
N VAL A 147 22.57 11.14 4.16
CA VAL A 147 22.67 10.70 2.76
C VAL A 147 22.02 11.67 1.75
N LYS A 148 21.50 12.82 2.19
CA LYS A 148 20.71 13.75 1.34
C LYS A 148 21.47 14.25 0.11
N ASP A 149 22.79 14.40 0.23
CA ASP A 149 23.63 14.97 -0.83
C ASP A 149 24.25 13.91 -1.77
N ILE A 150 23.94 12.63 -1.53
CA ILE A 150 24.44 11.53 -2.36
C ILE A 150 23.76 11.57 -3.74
N LYS A 151 24.57 11.88 -4.76
CA LYS A 151 24.19 11.85 -6.16
C LYS A 151 25.30 11.15 -6.94
N ALA A 152 24.92 10.17 -7.76
CA ALA A 152 25.88 9.48 -8.61
C ALA A 152 26.13 10.29 -9.89
N THR A 153 27.40 10.52 -10.20
CA THR A 153 27.80 11.06 -11.50
C THR A 153 27.71 9.97 -12.58
N PRO A 154 27.65 10.32 -13.88
CA PRO A 154 27.67 9.32 -14.95
C PRO A 154 28.90 8.41 -14.90
N SER A 155 30.05 8.91 -14.42
CA SER A 155 31.25 8.11 -14.22
C SER A 155 31.12 7.09 -13.09
N ASP A 156 30.43 7.47 -12.01
CA ASP A 156 30.18 6.56 -10.88
C ASP A 156 29.23 5.44 -11.28
N VAL A 157 28.15 5.77 -12.00
CA VAL A 157 27.19 4.81 -12.53
C VAL A 157 27.85 3.78 -13.43
N ARG A 158 28.70 4.24 -14.37
CA ARG A 158 29.44 3.34 -15.26
C ARG A 158 30.38 2.42 -14.47
N ARG A 159 31.18 2.99 -13.56
CA ARG A 159 32.11 2.24 -12.71
C ARG A 159 31.41 1.24 -11.81
N TYR A 160 30.23 1.59 -11.30
CA TYR A 160 29.38 0.71 -10.49
C TYR A 160 28.90 -0.47 -11.33
N PHE A 161 28.39 -0.21 -12.53
CA PHE A 161 27.90 -1.24 -13.44
C PHE A 161 29.02 -2.18 -13.91
N ASP A 162 30.17 -1.63 -14.31
CA ASP A 162 31.34 -2.41 -14.75
C ASP A 162 31.89 -3.36 -13.68
N LYS A 163 31.67 -3.03 -12.39
CA LYS A 163 32.07 -3.87 -11.25
C LYS A 163 30.99 -4.84 -10.79
N MET A 164 29.80 -4.74 -11.33
CA MET A 164 28.68 -5.59 -10.94
C MET A 164 28.89 -7.01 -11.48
N PRO A 165 28.82 -8.05 -10.63
CA PRO A 165 28.86 -9.44 -11.13
C PRO A 165 27.70 -9.68 -12.10
N GLU A 166 27.95 -10.47 -13.14
CA GLU A 166 26.98 -10.72 -14.22
C GLU A 166 25.67 -11.34 -13.70
N ASP A 167 25.74 -12.20 -12.70
CA ASP A 167 24.60 -12.81 -12.01
C ASP A 167 23.82 -11.83 -11.11
N SER A 168 24.45 -10.69 -10.77
CA SER A 168 23.85 -9.63 -9.95
C SER A 168 23.23 -8.49 -10.78
N ILE A 169 23.42 -8.51 -12.12
CA ILE A 169 22.77 -7.52 -13.01
C ILE A 169 21.26 -7.77 -12.98
N PRO A 170 20.45 -6.75 -12.63
CA PRO A 170 19.00 -6.91 -12.55
C PRO A 170 18.40 -7.35 -13.89
N TYR A 171 17.44 -8.23 -13.83
CA TYR A 171 16.61 -8.54 -14.99
C TYR A 171 15.44 -7.56 -15.07
N VAL A 172 15.34 -6.82 -16.15
CA VAL A 172 14.22 -5.93 -16.46
C VAL A 172 13.15 -6.77 -17.14
N PRO A 173 11.98 -6.94 -16.52
CA PRO A 173 10.92 -7.75 -17.09
C PRO A 173 10.36 -7.11 -18.37
N ARG A 174 9.68 -7.93 -19.18
CA ARG A 174 8.95 -7.44 -20.37
C ARG A 174 7.97 -6.36 -19.96
N LYS A 175 7.98 -5.24 -20.69
CA LYS A 175 7.03 -4.13 -20.54
C LYS A 175 6.25 -3.93 -21.82
N VAL A 176 5.02 -3.45 -21.68
CA VAL A 176 4.13 -3.15 -22.80
C VAL A 176 3.49 -1.79 -22.63
N GLU A 177 3.18 -1.14 -23.75
CA GLU A 177 2.33 0.05 -23.78
C GLU A 177 1.07 -0.31 -24.54
N VAL A 178 -0.10 0.02 -23.97
CA VAL A 178 -1.39 -0.39 -24.51
C VAL A 178 -2.36 0.78 -24.57
N GLN A 179 -3.19 0.75 -25.59
CA GLN A 179 -4.36 1.61 -25.67
C GLN A 179 -5.61 0.75 -25.54
N ILE A 180 -6.63 1.30 -24.90
CA ILE A 180 -7.89 0.61 -24.66
C ILE A 180 -9.07 1.42 -25.22
N LEU A 181 -10.04 0.76 -25.79
CA LEU A 181 -11.36 1.24 -26.11
C LEU A 181 -12.37 0.38 -25.36
N THR A 182 -13.20 0.99 -24.54
CA THR A 182 -14.20 0.27 -23.75
C THR A 182 -15.60 0.64 -24.20
N ALA A 183 -16.51 -0.32 -24.17
CA ALA A 183 -17.93 -0.10 -24.39
C ALA A 183 -18.73 -0.75 -23.26
N ALA A 184 -19.62 0.01 -22.65
CA ALA A 184 -20.60 -0.53 -21.74
C ALA A 184 -21.68 -1.27 -22.53
N PRO A 185 -22.12 -2.47 -22.09
CA PRO A 185 -23.27 -3.13 -22.66
C PRO A 185 -24.54 -2.30 -22.44
N ALA A 186 -25.52 -2.44 -23.33
CA ALA A 186 -26.80 -1.80 -23.14
C ALA A 186 -27.53 -2.42 -21.95
N ILE A 187 -27.96 -1.62 -21.01
CA ILE A 187 -28.75 -2.07 -19.87
C ILE A 187 -30.22 -1.92 -20.19
N PRO A 188 -31.02 -3.02 -20.16
CA PRO A 188 -32.46 -2.95 -20.39
C PRO A 188 -33.13 -2.01 -19.39
N ARG A 189 -34.04 -1.17 -19.86
CA ARG A 189 -34.80 -0.22 -19.02
C ARG A 189 -35.55 -0.92 -17.89
N GLU A 190 -36.06 -2.12 -18.16
CA GLU A 190 -36.71 -2.94 -17.15
C GLU A 190 -35.82 -3.25 -15.96
N GLU A 191 -34.55 -3.55 -16.19
CA GLU A 191 -33.60 -3.86 -15.13
C GLU A 191 -33.26 -2.60 -14.29
N ILE A 192 -33.16 -1.45 -14.94
CA ILE A 192 -33.01 -0.16 -14.23
C ILE A 192 -34.22 0.11 -13.34
N ASP A 193 -35.42 -0.13 -13.87
CA ASP A 193 -36.69 0.08 -13.14
C ASP A 193 -36.80 -0.91 -11.96
N ASN A 194 -36.37 -2.16 -12.11
CA ASN A 194 -36.28 -3.17 -11.07
C ASN A 194 -35.36 -2.74 -9.92
N VAL A 195 -34.13 -2.27 -10.24
CA VAL A 195 -33.20 -1.74 -9.26
C VAL A 195 -33.79 -0.57 -8.49
N LYS A 196 -34.40 0.38 -9.21
CA LYS A 196 -35.07 1.52 -8.57
C LYS A 196 -36.26 1.11 -7.72
N ALA A 197 -37.02 0.12 -8.11
CA ALA A 197 -38.13 -0.43 -7.32
C ALA A 197 -37.63 -1.08 -6.00
N ARG A 198 -36.55 -1.87 -6.06
CA ARG A 198 -35.92 -2.45 -4.86
C ARG A 198 -35.43 -1.37 -3.90
N LEU A 199 -34.77 -0.32 -4.39
CA LEU A 199 -34.29 0.77 -3.54
C LEU A 199 -35.45 1.56 -2.92
N ARG A 200 -36.60 1.73 -3.63
CA ARG A 200 -37.81 2.31 -3.03
C ARG A 200 -38.38 1.43 -1.93
N ASP A 201 -38.46 0.12 -2.15
CA ASP A 201 -38.92 -0.82 -1.13
C ASP A 201 -38.03 -0.73 0.14
N TYR A 202 -36.71 -0.70 -0.01
CA TYR A 202 -35.81 -0.53 1.13
C TYR A 202 -36.04 0.80 1.84
N THR A 203 -36.21 1.89 1.11
CA THR A 203 -36.54 3.20 1.69
C THR A 203 -37.83 3.17 2.48
N ASP A 204 -38.89 2.54 1.93
CA ASP A 204 -40.20 2.43 2.58
C ASP A 204 -40.13 1.60 3.86
N ARG A 205 -39.42 0.48 3.85
CA ARG A 205 -39.19 -0.39 5.01
C ARG A 205 -38.44 0.33 6.12
N ILE A 206 -37.41 1.13 5.77
CA ILE A 206 -36.66 1.93 6.73
C ILE A 206 -37.55 3.03 7.32
N ASN A 207 -38.28 3.75 6.50
CA ASN A 207 -39.15 4.86 6.93
C ASN A 207 -40.32 4.38 7.82
N LYS A 208 -40.79 3.14 7.62
CA LYS A 208 -41.84 2.52 8.46
C LYS A 208 -41.28 1.87 9.74
N GLY A 209 -39.96 1.79 9.89
CA GLY A 209 -39.29 1.12 11.01
C GLY A 209 -39.36 -0.41 10.94
N GLU A 210 -39.65 -0.99 9.77
CA GLU A 210 -39.72 -2.44 9.54
C GLU A 210 -38.29 -3.06 9.43
N SER A 211 -37.31 -2.26 9.11
CA SER A 211 -35.89 -2.68 9.00
C SER A 211 -34.97 -1.50 9.25
N ASP A 212 -33.81 -1.78 9.82
CA ASP A 212 -32.72 -0.79 9.93
C ASP A 212 -31.94 -0.67 8.62
N PHE A 213 -31.47 0.54 8.33
CA PHE A 213 -30.65 0.82 7.14
C PHE A 213 -29.41 -0.09 7.10
N SER A 214 -28.70 -0.23 8.23
CA SER A 214 -27.48 -1.06 8.34
C SER A 214 -27.74 -2.52 7.99
N THR A 215 -28.87 -3.08 8.49
CA THR A 215 -29.27 -4.46 8.19
C THR A 215 -29.50 -4.67 6.69
N LEU A 216 -30.22 -3.74 6.04
CA LEU A 216 -30.46 -3.83 4.61
C LEU A 216 -29.16 -3.62 3.79
N ALA A 217 -28.25 -2.76 4.25
CA ALA A 217 -26.95 -2.58 3.62
C ALA A 217 -26.09 -3.84 3.69
N ILE A 218 -26.02 -4.50 4.86
CA ILE A 218 -25.29 -5.77 5.02
C ILE A 218 -25.82 -6.85 4.09
N LEU A 219 -27.15 -6.94 3.96
CA LEU A 219 -27.80 -8.02 3.21
C LEU A 219 -27.81 -7.78 1.70
N TYR A 220 -27.90 -6.54 1.25
CA TYR A 220 -28.24 -6.24 -0.13
C TYR A 220 -27.34 -5.22 -0.83
N SER A 221 -26.48 -4.47 -0.12
CA SER A 221 -25.59 -3.51 -0.77
C SER A 221 -24.53 -4.25 -1.58
N GLU A 222 -24.34 -3.78 -2.81
CA GLU A 222 -23.31 -4.29 -3.73
C GLU A 222 -22.00 -3.47 -3.65
N ASP A 223 -21.85 -2.64 -2.61
CA ASP A 223 -20.59 -1.97 -2.32
C ASP A 223 -19.72 -2.82 -1.37
N PRO A 224 -18.65 -3.49 -1.88
CA PRO A 224 -17.82 -4.36 -1.04
C PRO A 224 -17.06 -3.58 0.05
N GLY A 225 -16.85 -2.27 -0.16
CA GLY A 225 -16.11 -1.41 0.76
C GLY A 225 -16.87 -1.07 2.03
N SER A 226 -18.21 -1.02 1.98
CA SER A 226 -19.03 -0.58 3.13
C SER A 226 -20.15 -1.54 3.53
N ALA A 227 -20.57 -2.46 2.67
CA ALA A 227 -21.71 -3.35 2.93
C ALA A 227 -21.57 -4.08 4.26
N ALA A 228 -20.43 -4.71 4.55
CA ALA A 228 -20.17 -5.45 5.79
C ALA A 228 -20.21 -4.56 7.05
N ARG A 229 -20.04 -3.24 6.90
CA ARG A 229 -20.15 -2.24 7.97
C ARG A 229 -21.49 -1.51 7.97
N GLY A 230 -22.56 -2.12 7.44
CA GLY A 230 -23.88 -1.52 7.37
C GLY A 230 -23.99 -0.31 6.42
N GLY A 231 -23.10 -0.27 5.42
CA GLY A 231 -23.04 0.80 4.42
C GLY A 231 -22.29 2.06 4.87
N GLU A 232 -21.68 2.07 6.06
CA GLU A 232 -21.01 3.24 6.62
C GLU A 232 -19.70 3.55 5.90
N LEU A 233 -19.53 4.85 5.50
CA LEU A 233 -18.37 5.35 4.78
C LEU A 233 -17.34 6.08 5.64
N GLY A 234 -17.71 6.40 6.92
CA GLY A 234 -16.88 7.20 7.81
C GLY A 234 -16.92 8.70 7.48
N PHE A 235 -16.19 9.50 8.27
CA PHE A 235 -16.11 10.95 8.06
C PHE A 235 -15.26 11.31 6.85
N ALA A 236 -15.86 11.93 5.85
CA ALA A 236 -15.17 12.39 4.66
C ALA A 236 -15.63 13.80 4.21
N GLY A 237 -14.75 14.49 3.50
CA GLY A 237 -15.04 15.77 2.87
C GLY A 237 -15.74 15.60 1.53
N ARG A 238 -16.25 16.72 0.98
CA ARG A 238 -17.04 16.71 -0.26
C ARG A 238 -16.26 16.14 -1.47
N SER A 239 -14.98 16.41 -1.57
CA SER A 239 -14.12 15.96 -2.68
C SER A 239 -13.83 14.46 -2.69
N THR A 240 -14.15 13.74 -1.60
CA THR A 240 -13.98 12.30 -1.52
C THR A 240 -15.03 11.52 -2.33
N TYR A 241 -16.19 12.14 -2.57
CA TYR A 241 -17.32 11.51 -3.26
C TYR A 241 -17.46 12.03 -4.69
N VAL A 242 -18.02 11.21 -5.57
CA VAL A 242 -18.43 11.67 -6.90
C VAL A 242 -19.48 12.78 -6.80
N PRO A 243 -19.51 13.74 -7.75
CA PRO A 243 -20.33 14.94 -7.63
C PRO A 243 -21.80 14.70 -7.35
N GLU A 244 -22.41 13.70 -7.99
CA GLU A 244 -23.82 13.35 -7.87
C GLU A 244 -24.15 12.85 -6.45
N PHE A 245 -23.28 11.99 -5.90
CA PHE A 245 -23.41 11.50 -4.54
C PHE A 245 -23.19 12.62 -3.52
N ALA A 246 -22.13 13.40 -3.69
CA ALA A 246 -21.81 14.53 -2.82
C ALA A 246 -22.93 15.58 -2.77
N ALA A 247 -23.55 15.87 -3.93
CA ALA A 247 -24.63 16.82 -4.03
C ALA A 247 -25.83 16.45 -3.16
N VAL A 248 -26.13 15.16 -3.02
CA VAL A 248 -27.23 14.69 -2.20
C VAL A 248 -26.79 14.51 -0.76
N ALA A 249 -25.66 13.83 -0.50
CA ALA A 249 -25.19 13.48 0.83
C ALA A 249 -24.98 14.71 1.72
N PHE A 250 -24.35 15.78 1.21
CA PHE A 250 -24.10 17.03 1.96
C PHE A 250 -25.36 17.87 2.22
N ASN A 251 -26.43 17.64 1.48
CA ASN A 251 -27.73 18.30 1.68
C ASN A 251 -28.66 17.55 2.69
N LEU A 252 -28.27 16.35 3.14
CA LEU A 252 -29.00 15.64 4.17
C LEU A 252 -28.83 16.36 5.51
N ASN A 253 -29.94 16.58 6.24
CA ASN A 253 -29.94 17.25 7.53
C ASN A 253 -30.64 16.43 8.63
N ASP A 254 -31.33 15.36 8.27
CA ASP A 254 -32.09 14.52 9.18
C ASP A 254 -31.55 13.07 9.14
N PRO A 255 -30.92 12.58 10.22
CA PRO A 255 -30.41 11.22 10.28
C PRO A 255 -31.47 10.12 10.16
N LYS A 256 -32.75 10.47 10.38
CA LYS A 256 -33.87 9.49 10.28
C LYS A 256 -34.35 9.31 8.84
N LYS A 257 -34.01 10.23 7.93
CA LYS A 257 -34.51 10.21 6.57
C LYS A 257 -33.51 9.60 5.60
N VAL A 258 -34.02 8.77 4.70
CA VAL A 258 -33.29 8.23 3.56
C VAL A 258 -33.41 9.19 2.38
N SER A 259 -32.34 9.36 1.60
CA SER A 259 -32.32 10.20 0.41
C SER A 259 -33.27 9.68 -0.68
N LYS A 260 -33.52 10.51 -1.68
CA LYS A 260 -33.97 10.02 -3.00
C LYS A 260 -32.89 9.14 -3.60
N ILE A 261 -33.28 8.32 -4.58
CA ILE A 261 -32.32 7.51 -5.35
C ILE A 261 -31.36 8.43 -6.09
N VAL A 262 -30.07 8.17 -5.93
CA VAL A 262 -28.97 8.88 -6.58
C VAL A 262 -28.36 7.94 -7.62
N GLU A 263 -28.24 8.42 -8.85
CA GLU A 263 -27.56 7.72 -9.93
C GLU A 263 -26.14 8.25 -10.06
N THR A 264 -25.16 7.33 -10.12
CA THR A 264 -23.73 7.63 -10.29
C THR A 264 -23.13 6.63 -11.29
N GLU A 265 -21.87 6.81 -11.64
CA GLU A 265 -21.14 5.83 -12.46
C GLU A 265 -21.01 4.44 -11.79
N TYR A 266 -21.14 4.37 -10.45
CA TYR A 266 -21.10 3.11 -9.68
C TYR A 266 -22.45 2.37 -9.65
N GLY A 267 -23.55 3.03 -9.98
CA GLY A 267 -24.90 2.47 -9.93
C GLY A 267 -25.90 3.39 -9.24
N TYR A 268 -26.91 2.80 -8.61
CA TYR A 268 -28.00 3.50 -7.95
C TYR A 268 -27.87 3.40 -6.44
N HIS A 269 -27.97 4.54 -5.75
CA HIS A 269 -27.73 4.63 -4.31
C HIS A 269 -28.95 5.20 -3.60
N ILE A 270 -29.15 4.76 -2.35
CA ILE A 270 -29.87 5.51 -1.31
C ILE A 270 -28.90 5.81 -0.19
N ILE A 271 -29.01 7.00 0.41
CA ILE A 271 -28.04 7.52 1.38
C ILE A 271 -28.78 7.95 2.65
N GLN A 272 -28.20 7.68 3.81
CA GLN A 272 -28.67 8.16 5.09
C GLN A 272 -27.54 8.85 5.84
N LEU A 273 -27.84 10.00 6.43
CA LEU A 273 -26.89 10.73 7.26
C LEU A 273 -26.71 9.98 8.60
N ILE A 274 -25.48 9.89 9.09
CA ILE A 274 -25.17 9.47 10.46
C ILE A 274 -24.85 10.71 11.28
N GLU A 275 -23.84 11.50 10.86
CA GLU A 275 -23.39 12.67 11.60
C GLU A 275 -22.75 13.71 10.67
N LYS A 276 -22.81 14.99 11.05
CA LYS A 276 -22.05 16.09 10.41
C LYS A 276 -21.10 16.72 11.41
N ARG A 277 -19.87 16.96 10.99
CA ARG A 277 -18.84 17.67 11.76
C ARG A 277 -18.15 18.71 10.88
N GLY A 278 -18.56 19.96 11.00
CA GLY A 278 -18.05 21.04 10.16
C GLY A 278 -18.28 20.77 8.67
N ASP A 279 -17.18 20.71 7.90
CA ASP A 279 -17.17 20.45 6.45
C ASP A 279 -17.12 18.94 6.09
N ARG A 280 -17.13 18.05 7.08
CA ARG A 280 -17.11 16.58 6.91
C ARG A 280 -18.42 15.96 7.33
N ILE A 281 -18.80 14.90 6.62
CA ILE A 281 -19.99 14.11 6.92
C ILE A 281 -19.64 12.64 7.09
N ASN A 282 -20.36 11.97 7.97
CA ASN A 282 -20.44 10.51 8.04
C ASN A 282 -21.81 10.10 7.54
N VAL A 283 -21.83 9.28 6.50
CA VAL A 283 -23.05 8.76 5.87
C VAL A 283 -22.94 7.25 5.70
N ARG A 284 -24.08 6.61 5.55
CA ARG A 284 -24.16 5.23 5.06
C ARG A 284 -25.00 5.16 3.79
N HIS A 285 -24.70 4.18 2.94
CA HIS A 285 -25.39 4.01 1.68
C HIS A 285 -25.72 2.54 1.38
N ILE A 286 -26.69 2.34 0.50
CA ILE A 286 -26.96 1.06 -0.16
C ILE A 286 -26.76 1.30 -1.64
N LEU A 287 -25.87 0.54 -2.26
CA LEU A 287 -25.60 0.55 -3.69
C LEU A 287 -26.22 -0.68 -4.32
N LEU A 288 -26.99 -0.50 -5.40
CA LEU A 288 -27.42 -1.56 -6.29
C LEU A 288 -27.01 -1.24 -7.72
N ARG A 289 -26.65 -2.27 -8.47
CA ARG A 289 -26.29 -2.20 -9.89
C ARG A 289 -27.31 -2.93 -10.74
N PRO A 290 -27.72 -2.36 -11.89
CA PRO A 290 -28.48 -3.12 -12.87
C PRO A 290 -27.64 -4.29 -13.38
N ARG A 291 -28.24 -5.45 -13.51
CA ARG A 291 -27.56 -6.63 -14.06
C ARG A 291 -27.57 -6.56 -15.58
N VAL A 292 -26.42 -6.89 -16.15
CA VAL A 292 -26.29 -7.02 -17.61
C VAL A 292 -26.61 -8.45 -17.97
N ALA A 293 -27.54 -8.64 -18.90
CA ALA A 293 -27.84 -9.97 -19.41
C ALA A 293 -26.71 -10.45 -20.35
N GLU A 294 -26.46 -11.76 -20.39
CA GLU A 294 -25.44 -12.38 -21.25
C GLU A 294 -25.62 -12.00 -22.73
N LYS A 295 -26.87 -11.88 -23.17
CA LYS A 295 -27.18 -11.40 -24.52
C LYS A 295 -26.67 -9.99 -24.79
N ASP A 296 -26.84 -9.06 -23.84
CA ASP A 296 -26.43 -7.67 -24.03
C ASP A 296 -24.90 -7.55 -24.07
N LEU A 297 -24.18 -8.38 -23.30
CA LEU A 297 -22.73 -8.52 -23.38
C LEU A 297 -22.31 -9.07 -24.75
N THR A 298 -22.96 -10.14 -25.22
CA THR A 298 -22.68 -10.75 -26.54
C THR A 298 -22.91 -9.74 -27.66
N ASP A 299 -24.01 -9.00 -27.63
CA ASP A 299 -24.32 -7.95 -28.61
C ASP A 299 -23.29 -6.81 -28.59
N ALA A 300 -22.76 -6.48 -27.41
CA ALA A 300 -21.67 -5.48 -27.27
C ALA A 300 -20.33 -6.00 -27.85
N VAL A 301 -19.99 -7.27 -27.60
CA VAL A 301 -18.82 -7.92 -28.21
C VAL A 301 -18.90 -7.88 -29.72
N LEU A 302 -20.03 -8.33 -30.32
CA LEU A 302 -20.22 -8.32 -31.76
C LEU A 302 -20.10 -6.92 -32.39
N ARG A 303 -20.59 -5.89 -31.68
CA ARG A 303 -20.47 -4.49 -32.15
C ARG A 303 -19.02 -4.03 -32.15
N LEU A 304 -18.24 -4.35 -31.10
CA LEU A 304 -16.82 -3.99 -31.04
C LEU A 304 -15.98 -4.80 -32.03
N ASP A 305 -16.29 -6.07 -32.27
CA ASP A 305 -15.62 -6.87 -33.32
C ASP A 305 -15.89 -6.35 -34.72
N SER A 306 -17.09 -5.85 -34.99
CA SER A 306 -17.38 -5.14 -36.25
C SER A 306 -16.53 -3.85 -36.38
N LEU A 307 -16.46 -3.06 -35.32
CA LEU A 307 -15.59 -1.87 -35.27
C LEU A 307 -14.11 -2.22 -35.47
N ARG A 308 -13.65 -3.32 -34.83
CA ARG A 308 -12.28 -3.83 -34.98
C ARG A 308 -11.90 -4.04 -36.45
N THR A 309 -12.82 -4.55 -37.29
CA THR A 309 -12.55 -4.74 -38.71
C THR A 309 -12.24 -3.38 -39.39
N ASP A 310 -13.02 -2.34 -39.09
CA ASP A 310 -12.80 -1.00 -39.66
C ASP A 310 -11.49 -0.36 -39.13
N LEU A 311 -11.10 -0.65 -37.89
CA LEU A 311 -9.85 -0.20 -37.28
C LEU A 311 -8.64 -0.89 -37.92
N ILE A 312 -8.72 -2.20 -38.19
CA ILE A 312 -7.64 -2.96 -38.86
C ILE A 312 -7.48 -2.50 -40.31
N ASP A 313 -8.60 -2.27 -41.02
CA ASP A 313 -8.62 -1.74 -42.37
C ASP A 313 -8.18 -0.26 -42.45
N LYS A 314 -7.88 0.37 -41.32
CA LYS A 314 -7.48 1.78 -41.18
C LYS A 314 -8.51 2.77 -41.77
N LYS A 315 -9.79 2.40 -41.80
CA LYS A 315 -10.88 3.29 -42.19
C LYS A 315 -11.10 4.39 -41.16
N ILE A 316 -10.86 4.05 -39.89
CA ILE A 316 -10.93 4.96 -38.74
C ILE A 316 -9.66 4.75 -37.91
N PRO A 317 -8.94 5.83 -37.51
CA PRO A 317 -7.86 5.73 -36.55
C PRO A 317 -8.35 5.24 -35.17
N PHE A 318 -7.56 4.40 -34.49
CA PHE A 318 -7.95 3.87 -33.18
C PHE A 318 -8.23 5.00 -32.16
N GLU A 319 -7.43 6.03 -32.16
CA GLU A 319 -7.55 7.19 -31.27
C GLU A 319 -8.84 7.98 -31.50
N GLU A 320 -9.30 8.08 -32.75
CA GLU A 320 -10.58 8.74 -33.08
C GLU A 320 -11.76 7.88 -32.62
N ALA A 321 -11.68 6.58 -32.83
CA ALA A 321 -12.70 5.66 -32.33
C ALA A 321 -12.80 5.73 -30.80
N VAL A 322 -11.66 5.77 -30.09
CA VAL A 322 -11.62 5.94 -28.63
C VAL A 322 -12.29 7.24 -28.21
N ALA A 323 -11.96 8.37 -28.84
CA ALA A 323 -12.49 9.68 -28.48
C ALA A 323 -14.01 9.77 -28.60
N VAL A 324 -14.58 9.05 -29.56
CA VAL A 324 -16.04 9.10 -29.84
C VAL A 324 -16.80 7.99 -29.11
N LEU A 325 -16.25 6.79 -29.02
CA LEU A 325 -16.98 5.58 -28.64
C LEU A 325 -16.61 5.03 -27.26
N SER A 326 -15.41 5.36 -26.72
CA SER A 326 -15.00 4.79 -25.44
C SER A 326 -15.80 5.33 -24.27
N ASN A 327 -16.27 4.43 -23.41
CA ASN A 327 -16.95 4.76 -22.17
C ASN A 327 -16.00 5.14 -21.03
N ASP A 328 -14.75 4.69 -21.07
CA ASP A 328 -13.78 5.01 -20.06
C ASP A 328 -13.28 6.46 -20.19
N LYS A 329 -13.67 7.29 -19.24
CA LYS A 329 -13.37 8.74 -19.24
C LYS A 329 -11.88 9.03 -19.07
N ASP A 330 -11.14 8.17 -18.40
CA ASP A 330 -9.72 8.42 -18.10
C ASP A 330 -8.86 8.22 -19.34
N THR A 331 -9.05 7.10 -20.03
CA THR A 331 -8.26 6.81 -21.23
C THR A 331 -8.81 7.50 -22.46
N ARG A 332 -10.13 7.76 -22.54
CA ARG A 332 -10.76 8.47 -23.67
C ARG A 332 -10.09 9.79 -23.97
N ASN A 333 -9.84 10.60 -22.94
CA ASN A 333 -9.20 11.91 -23.10
C ASN A 333 -7.70 11.81 -23.38
N ASN A 334 -7.11 10.65 -23.15
CA ASN A 334 -5.70 10.32 -23.41
C ASN A 334 -5.56 9.41 -24.65
N ARG A 335 -6.44 9.54 -25.64
CA ARG A 335 -6.39 8.74 -26.89
C ARG A 335 -6.36 7.22 -26.67
N GLY A 336 -6.94 6.76 -25.58
CA GLY A 336 -6.97 5.35 -25.18
C GLY A 336 -5.71 4.88 -24.43
N VAL A 337 -4.67 5.68 -24.31
CA VAL A 337 -3.43 5.29 -23.63
C VAL A 337 -3.71 5.01 -22.16
N MET A 338 -3.41 3.81 -21.72
CA MET A 338 -3.46 3.44 -20.32
C MET A 338 -2.25 4.00 -19.57
N VAL A 339 -2.46 4.41 -18.32
CA VAL A 339 -1.41 4.94 -17.44
C VAL A 339 -1.28 4.06 -16.21
N ASN A 340 -0.06 3.68 -15.89
CA ASN A 340 0.25 2.86 -14.74
C ASN A 340 0.03 3.64 -13.44
N SER A 341 -0.98 3.24 -12.67
CA SER A 341 -1.34 3.87 -11.39
C SER A 341 -0.77 3.14 -10.17
N ASN A 342 0.03 2.09 -10.36
CA ASN A 342 0.67 1.37 -9.27
C ASN A 342 1.84 2.20 -8.70
N MET A 343 1.62 2.82 -7.54
CA MET A 343 2.63 3.65 -6.86
C MET A 343 3.92 2.89 -6.46
N ASN A 344 3.87 1.56 -6.45
CA ASN A 344 5.04 0.72 -6.16
C ASN A 344 5.79 0.31 -7.44
N SER A 345 5.31 0.70 -8.62
CA SER A 345 5.97 0.43 -9.90
C SER A 345 7.02 1.47 -10.21
N ASP A 346 8.15 1.03 -10.77
CA ASP A 346 9.15 1.93 -11.35
C ASP A 346 8.60 2.73 -12.54
N ASP A 347 7.51 2.25 -13.15
CA ASP A 347 6.82 2.87 -14.27
C ASP A 347 5.56 3.65 -13.84
N TYR A 348 5.42 3.98 -12.54
CA TYR A 348 4.30 4.78 -12.04
C TYR A 348 4.10 6.06 -12.84
N ASN A 349 2.85 6.36 -13.18
CA ASN A 349 2.43 7.51 -13.97
C ASN A 349 3.05 7.57 -15.39
N THR A 350 3.44 6.43 -15.95
CA THR A 350 3.85 6.28 -17.35
C THR A 350 2.87 5.38 -18.11
N ALA A 351 3.04 5.27 -19.43
CA ALA A 351 2.24 4.34 -20.24
C ALA A 351 2.76 2.88 -20.19
N ARG A 352 3.82 2.63 -19.44
CA ARG A 352 4.50 1.33 -19.39
C ARG A 352 3.96 0.46 -18.28
N PHE A 353 3.75 -0.81 -18.61
CA PHE A 353 3.29 -1.83 -17.66
C PHE A 353 4.15 -3.07 -17.77
N GLN A 354 4.52 -3.65 -16.65
CA GLN A 354 4.85 -5.06 -16.60
C GLN A 354 3.56 -5.87 -16.80
N MET A 355 3.67 -7.10 -17.31
CA MET A 355 2.49 -7.95 -17.55
C MET A 355 1.66 -8.23 -16.28
N SER A 356 2.32 -8.28 -15.12
CA SER A 356 1.68 -8.47 -13.81
C SER A 356 0.93 -7.25 -13.28
N GLU A 357 1.16 -6.07 -13.88
CA GLU A 357 0.54 -4.80 -13.47
C GLU A 357 -0.72 -4.48 -14.28
N LEU A 358 -0.92 -5.18 -15.39
CA LEU A 358 -2.14 -5.07 -16.19
C LEU A 358 -3.28 -5.87 -15.58
N PRO A 359 -4.55 -5.43 -15.75
CA PRO A 359 -5.70 -6.30 -15.53
C PRO A 359 -5.53 -7.64 -16.25
N GLN A 360 -5.91 -8.72 -15.58
CA GLN A 360 -5.63 -10.09 -16.04
C GLN A 360 -6.17 -10.35 -17.45
N GLU A 361 -7.34 -9.82 -17.77
CA GLU A 361 -7.98 -9.98 -19.08
C GLU A 361 -7.16 -9.27 -20.17
N ILE A 362 -6.69 -8.06 -19.92
CA ILE A 362 -5.84 -7.31 -20.86
C ILE A 362 -4.49 -8.02 -21.03
N ALA A 363 -3.86 -8.46 -19.93
CA ALA A 363 -2.59 -9.17 -19.97
C ALA A 363 -2.68 -10.43 -20.82
N LYS A 364 -3.79 -11.18 -20.74
CA LYS A 364 -4.05 -12.38 -21.54
C LYS A 364 -4.08 -12.05 -23.03
N GLU A 365 -4.80 -11.00 -23.42
CA GLU A 365 -4.92 -10.60 -24.82
C GLU A 365 -3.58 -10.13 -25.39
N VAL A 366 -2.90 -9.22 -24.71
CA VAL A 366 -1.65 -8.62 -25.23
C VAL A 366 -0.45 -9.57 -25.22
N ASN A 367 -0.52 -10.69 -24.49
CA ASN A 367 0.62 -11.61 -24.37
C ASN A 367 1.15 -12.12 -25.72
N ASN A 368 0.26 -12.39 -26.65
CA ASN A 368 0.58 -12.94 -27.97
C ASN A 368 0.51 -11.92 -29.13
N MET A 369 0.18 -10.65 -28.84
CA MET A 369 0.07 -9.59 -29.85
C MET A 369 1.43 -9.03 -30.23
N GLN A 370 1.55 -8.50 -31.44
CA GLN A 370 2.69 -7.69 -31.88
C GLN A 370 2.35 -6.19 -31.80
N PRO A 371 3.35 -5.30 -31.69
CA PRO A 371 3.10 -3.87 -31.75
C PRO A 371 2.33 -3.48 -33.01
N GLY A 372 1.21 -2.79 -32.82
CA GLY A 372 0.25 -2.42 -33.87
C GLY A 372 -0.99 -3.31 -33.94
N ASP A 373 -0.96 -4.51 -33.36
CA ASP A 373 -2.11 -5.41 -33.35
C ASP A 373 -3.26 -4.87 -32.47
N ILE A 374 -4.50 -5.22 -32.87
CA ILE A 374 -5.72 -4.95 -32.12
C ILE A 374 -6.34 -6.29 -31.73
N SER A 375 -6.65 -6.48 -30.44
CA SER A 375 -7.29 -7.71 -29.92
C SER A 375 -8.66 -7.96 -30.53
N GLN A 376 -9.19 -9.15 -30.38
CA GLN A 376 -10.64 -9.37 -30.47
C GLN A 376 -11.34 -8.64 -29.33
N ALA A 377 -12.64 -8.39 -29.47
CA ALA A 377 -13.42 -7.84 -28.38
C ALA A 377 -13.56 -8.89 -27.26
N PHE A 378 -13.29 -8.47 -26.03
CA PHE A 378 -13.35 -9.34 -24.86
C PHE A 378 -14.09 -8.66 -23.71
N ILE A 379 -14.63 -9.47 -22.81
CA ILE A 379 -15.31 -9.01 -21.61
C ILE A 379 -14.29 -8.88 -20.49
N MET A 380 -14.34 -7.78 -19.75
CA MET A 380 -13.53 -7.56 -18.55
C MET A 380 -14.34 -6.84 -17.48
N LYS A 381 -13.81 -6.82 -16.26
CA LYS A 381 -14.34 -5.98 -15.19
C LYS A 381 -13.74 -4.58 -15.32
N ASP A 382 -14.60 -3.55 -15.27
CA ASP A 382 -14.16 -2.19 -15.10
C ASP A 382 -13.46 -2.05 -13.73
N PRO A 383 -12.19 -1.59 -13.67
CA PRO A 383 -11.43 -1.55 -12.42
C PRO A 383 -12.04 -0.64 -11.34
N LYS A 384 -12.83 0.38 -11.74
CA LYS A 384 -13.44 1.34 -10.82
C LYS A 384 -14.81 0.88 -10.34
N THR A 385 -15.65 0.46 -11.29
CA THR A 385 -17.06 0.18 -11.00
C THR A 385 -17.32 -1.31 -10.74
N ASN A 386 -16.35 -2.16 -11.06
CA ASN A 386 -16.48 -3.63 -11.00
C ASN A 386 -17.66 -4.19 -11.85
N GLN A 387 -18.11 -3.43 -12.84
CA GLN A 387 -19.14 -3.84 -13.78
C GLN A 387 -18.53 -4.55 -14.99
N ASP A 388 -19.31 -5.43 -15.64
CA ASP A 388 -18.90 -6.05 -16.89
C ASP A 388 -18.92 -5.01 -18.02
N ILE A 389 -17.80 -4.88 -18.70
CA ILE A 389 -17.61 -4.05 -19.89
C ILE A 389 -16.97 -4.87 -20.99
N VAL A 390 -17.09 -4.39 -22.21
CA VAL A 390 -16.42 -4.99 -23.37
C VAL A 390 -15.28 -4.05 -23.80
N ALA A 391 -14.13 -4.63 -24.12
CA ALA A 391 -12.96 -3.88 -24.49
C ALA A 391 -12.30 -4.38 -25.78
N LEU A 392 -11.65 -3.44 -26.49
CA LEU A 392 -10.60 -3.70 -27.47
C LEU A 392 -9.31 -3.09 -26.95
N VAL A 393 -8.21 -3.81 -27.08
CA VAL A 393 -6.88 -3.26 -26.79
C VAL A 393 -6.01 -3.25 -28.03
N ARG A 394 -5.20 -2.19 -28.18
CA ARG A 394 -4.15 -2.10 -29.17
C ARG A 394 -2.80 -2.11 -28.45
N LEU A 395 -1.91 -3.02 -28.82
CA LEU A 395 -0.53 -3.02 -28.37
C LEU A 395 0.24 -1.97 -29.15
N THR A 396 0.73 -0.93 -28.46
CA THR A 396 1.48 0.16 -29.13
C THR A 396 2.99 -0.05 -29.09
N ALA A 397 3.49 -0.61 -27.99
CA ALA A 397 4.91 -0.93 -27.84
C ALA A 397 5.10 -2.20 -27.00
N ARG A 398 6.19 -2.91 -27.29
CA ARG A 398 6.66 -4.05 -26.52
C ARG A 398 8.16 -3.93 -26.32
N ILE A 399 8.58 -3.91 -25.07
CA ILE A 399 9.97 -3.91 -24.66
C ILE A 399 10.24 -5.30 -24.10
N GLU A 400 11.07 -6.09 -24.80
CA GLU A 400 11.36 -7.46 -24.34
C GLU A 400 12.18 -7.45 -23.06
N GLY A 401 11.97 -8.48 -22.23
CA GLY A 401 12.72 -8.64 -21.00
C GLY A 401 14.20 -8.87 -21.28
N HIS A 402 15.06 -8.18 -20.54
CA HIS A 402 16.50 -8.23 -20.75
C HIS A 402 17.26 -7.99 -19.44
N ARG A 403 18.56 -8.32 -19.42
CA ARG A 403 19.42 -7.87 -18.33
C ARG A 403 19.66 -6.38 -18.50
N ALA A 404 19.60 -5.64 -17.38
CA ALA A 404 19.77 -4.20 -17.38
C ALA A 404 21.08 -3.79 -18.08
N ASN A 405 21.00 -2.72 -18.85
CA ASN A 405 22.15 -2.15 -19.56
C ASN A 405 22.17 -0.61 -19.43
N LEU A 406 23.36 -0.02 -19.65
CA LEU A 406 23.54 1.43 -19.49
C LEU A 406 22.83 2.27 -20.56
N SER A 407 22.43 1.69 -21.70
CA SER A 407 21.75 2.42 -22.77
C SER A 407 20.27 2.63 -22.47
N ASP A 408 19.61 1.57 -22.01
CA ASP A 408 18.16 1.52 -21.88
C ASP A 408 17.70 1.73 -20.43
N ASP A 409 18.54 1.30 -19.44
CA ASP A 409 18.18 1.23 -18.03
C ASP A 409 19.06 2.12 -17.15
N TYR A 410 19.60 3.20 -17.72
CA TYR A 410 20.52 4.09 -17.02
C TYR A 410 19.96 4.57 -15.67
N GLN A 411 18.69 4.93 -15.61
CA GLN A 411 18.08 5.45 -14.36
C GLN A 411 17.97 4.36 -13.29
N LEU A 412 17.64 3.13 -13.66
CA LEU A 412 17.63 1.98 -12.75
C LEU A 412 19.03 1.75 -12.16
N ILE A 413 20.05 1.69 -13.02
CA ILE A 413 21.43 1.47 -12.60
C ILE A 413 21.94 2.63 -11.74
N LYS A 414 21.57 3.87 -12.07
CA LYS A 414 21.88 5.06 -11.28
C LYS A 414 21.27 4.97 -9.89
N ASN A 415 20.00 4.60 -9.77
CA ASN A 415 19.34 4.44 -8.49
C ASN A 415 20.02 3.37 -7.62
N LEU A 416 20.41 2.24 -8.21
CA LEU A 416 21.16 1.18 -7.53
C LEU A 416 22.54 1.66 -7.06
N CYS A 417 23.24 2.42 -7.90
CA CYS A 417 24.51 3.04 -7.55
C CYS A 417 24.37 4.01 -6.38
N GLU A 418 23.37 4.90 -6.41
CA GLU A 418 23.10 5.84 -5.34
C GLU A 418 22.71 5.12 -4.05
N GLN A 419 21.88 4.07 -4.12
CA GLN A 419 21.53 3.25 -2.96
C GLN A 419 22.77 2.58 -2.34
N SER A 420 23.65 2.03 -3.18
CA SER A 420 24.91 1.44 -2.71
C SER A 420 25.80 2.48 -2.04
N HIS A 421 25.93 3.69 -2.60
CA HIS A 421 26.72 4.77 -1.99
C HIS A 421 26.11 5.24 -0.65
N ARG A 422 24.78 5.36 -0.56
CA ARG A 422 24.07 5.69 0.68
C ARG A 422 24.35 4.65 1.77
N GLN A 423 24.23 3.38 1.43
CA GLN A 423 24.50 2.29 2.37
C GLN A 423 25.95 2.30 2.85
N GLN A 424 26.93 2.46 1.95
CA GLN A 424 28.33 2.54 2.32
C GLN A 424 28.64 3.76 3.20
N LEU A 425 27.96 4.88 3.00
CA LEU A 425 28.12 6.06 3.84
C LEU A 425 27.57 5.81 5.24
N LEU A 426 26.37 5.22 5.35
CA LEU A 426 25.77 4.89 6.65
C LEU A 426 26.61 3.87 7.41
N GLU A 427 27.14 2.83 6.74
CA GLU A 427 28.05 1.87 7.37
C GLU A 427 29.31 2.53 7.92
N LYS A 428 29.96 3.38 7.11
CA LYS A 428 31.15 4.13 7.55
C LYS A 428 30.86 5.08 8.71
N TRP A 429 29.69 5.72 8.68
CA TRP A 429 29.25 6.58 9.75
C TRP A 429 29.02 5.78 11.04
N LEU A 430 28.36 4.61 10.95
CA LEU A 430 28.15 3.71 12.08
C LEU A 430 29.47 3.21 12.67
N ASP A 431 30.38 2.72 11.84
CA ASP A 431 31.71 2.25 12.29
C ASP A 431 32.45 3.34 13.06
N LYS A 432 32.41 4.59 12.57
CA LYS A 432 32.99 5.74 13.27
C LYS A 432 32.28 6.03 14.59
N LYS A 433 30.93 6.04 14.58
CA LYS A 433 30.15 6.31 15.81
C LYS A 433 30.37 5.24 16.87
N ILE A 434 30.44 3.97 16.50
CA ILE A 434 30.75 2.85 17.39
C ILE A 434 32.15 3.05 18.00
N ALA A 435 33.14 3.46 17.20
CA ALA A 435 34.50 3.71 17.70
C ALA A 435 34.56 4.90 18.67
N ASP A 436 33.81 5.97 18.39
CA ASP A 436 33.85 7.23 19.16
C ASP A 436 32.95 7.21 20.41
N THR A 437 31.96 6.29 20.48
CA THR A 437 31.00 6.22 21.60
C THR A 437 31.48 5.22 22.66
N TYR A 438 31.28 5.56 23.93
CA TYR A 438 31.47 4.60 25.01
C TYR A 438 30.50 3.44 24.87
N THR A 439 31.01 2.20 24.86
CA THR A 439 30.18 0.97 24.81
C THR A 439 30.70 0.00 25.86
N ARG A 440 29.78 -0.58 26.63
CA ARG A 440 30.05 -1.67 27.56
C ARG A 440 29.09 -2.80 27.29
N ILE A 441 29.62 -3.99 27.07
CA ILE A 441 28.86 -5.21 26.88
C ILE A 441 29.13 -6.09 28.09
N GLU A 442 28.09 -6.57 28.76
CA GLU A 442 28.24 -7.45 29.93
C GLU A 442 28.73 -8.84 29.51
N ASP A 443 29.38 -9.56 30.43
CA ASP A 443 30.13 -10.76 30.10
C ASP A 443 29.31 -11.85 29.40
N GLY A 444 28.06 -12.07 29.74
CA GLY A 444 27.18 -13.04 29.06
C GLY A 444 26.78 -12.68 27.64
N TRP A 445 27.12 -11.49 27.13
CA TRP A 445 26.69 -10.95 25.84
C TRP A 445 27.86 -10.66 24.88
N ARG A 446 29.09 -10.99 25.27
CA ARG A 446 30.31 -10.67 24.49
C ARG A 446 30.66 -11.74 23.44
N ASP A 447 30.21 -12.98 23.60
CA ASP A 447 30.58 -14.11 22.76
C ASP A 447 29.73 -14.17 21.49
N CYS A 448 29.68 -13.05 20.75
CA CYS A 448 28.88 -12.89 19.55
C CYS A 448 29.74 -12.46 18.34
N GLU A 449 29.36 -12.96 17.16
CA GLU A 449 29.86 -12.41 15.89
C GLU A 449 29.02 -11.19 15.50
N PHE A 450 29.43 -10.02 15.97
CA PHE A 450 28.76 -8.76 15.65
C PHE A 450 29.01 -8.35 14.20
N SER A 451 28.02 -7.67 13.60
CA SER A 451 28.13 -7.12 12.26
C SER A 451 29.18 -6.02 12.16
N HIS A 452 29.38 -5.27 13.25
CA HIS A 452 30.40 -4.22 13.39
C HIS A 452 31.44 -4.62 14.44
N LYS A 453 32.69 -4.77 14.00
CA LYS A 453 33.78 -5.25 14.87
C LYS A 453 34.20 -4.26 15.97
N GLY A 454 33.78 -2.99 15.89
CA GLY A 454 34.15 -1.93 16.81
C GLY A 454 33.48 -1.97 18.20
N TRP A 455 32.49 -2.85 18.39
CA TRP A 455 31.77 -2.98 19.66
C TRP A 455 32.65 -3.50 20.80
N ILE A 456 33.55 -4.41 20.50
CA ILE A 456 34.51 -4.95 21.47
C ILE A 456 35.78 -4.14 21.36
N LYS A 457 36.01 -3.22 22.29
CA LYS A 457 37.23 -2.42 22.37
C LYS A 457 38.33 -3.27 22.99
N THR A 458 39.25 -3.76 22.16
CA THR A 458 40.46 -4.43 22.63
C THR A 458 41.38 -3.41 23.31
N GLY A 459 41.39 -3.37 24.66
CA GLY A 459 42.40 -2.58 25.35
C GLY A 459 42.00 -1.73 26.55
N THR A 460 40.86 -1.94 27.20
CA THR A 460 40.61 -1.39 28.54
C THR A 460 40.45 -2.52 29.53
N SER A 461 41.58 -3.11 29.95
CA SER A 461 41.58 -3.82 31.22
C SER A 461 41.24 -2.79 32.31
N ASP A 462 40.14 -3.04 33.01
CA ASP A 462 39.78 -2.32 34.24
C ASP A 462 40.98 -2.12 35.15
N LYS A 463 41.29 -0.86 35.45
CA LYS A 463 42.13 -0.48 36.59
C LYS A 463 41.24 0.24 37.60
#